data_5b66834c3828897d39e68b123514b362
#
_entry.id   5b66834c3828897d39e68b123514b362
#
_cell.length_a   1.000
_cell.length_b   1.000
_cell.length_c   1.000
_cell.angle_alpha   90.00
_cell.angle_beta   90.00
_cell.angle_gamma   90.00
#
_symmetry.space_group_name_H-M   'P 1'
#
loop_
_entity.id
_entity.type
_entity.pdbx_description
1 polymer ?
#
loop_
_entity_poly.entity_id
_entity_poly.type
_entity_poly.pdbx_seq_one_letter_code
_entity_poly.pdbx_strand_id
1 'polypeptide(L)'
;MKKKLMSVLLAGTMVLSLAACGETAADTTTSSDNTQAQTETQSADTAATTETAEATSEVAGTQEAVRLLNGKPEINDQMQALAAKYLEETGNVLTVETIGGDTNASDELKKMYQAGNMPDIFVIEANQAANWDGMLADLAGEEWTNKTGFELVDSTMGTIGFPYTVEATALGYNADILAKAGIDPSTLTSTDAWKAACETLDSKKDELGITAVFGWCAEPTNLGWSSGTHVFAQYLDAGLKADDTTYIDLLNDGGQIDEARMKNFAEFIGMMNQYSDPALLVDGTYDNQVAGFKEGKYVFITQGNWCVTSPDDVSFECGFAPYAFEDGINTIIAGPPSYWVAYSEGNVDGAKAFFNWCAGDSAQNILVNDAGLVSPFDDCQYEAVNPFYKSMNSYITAGNYSGWHTMLKKDGLQNETCNVFADYAKGKLDADGFVSTMAQVISAYYAQ
;
A
#
# COMPACT_ATOMS: atom_id res chain seq x y z
N MET A 1 -31.22 43.42 -8.48
CA MET A 1 -31.72 44.05 -7.24
C MET A 1 -30.84 43.59 -6.08
N LYS A 2 -30.29 44.56 -5.38
CA LYS A 2 -29.38 44.43 -4.23
C LYS A 2 -30.06 43.78 -3.02
N LYS A 3 -29.30 43.05 -2.22
CA LYS A 3 -29.31 43.00 -0.74
C LYS A 3 -28.44 41.81 -0.30
N LYS A 4 -27.43 41.94 0.40
CA LYS A 4 -26.84 42.60 1.57
C LYS A 4 -26.24 41.50 2.47
N LEU A 5 -24.95 41.70 2.71
CA LEU A 5 -24.12 41.07 3.76
C LEU A 5 -24.81 40.99 5.13
N MET A 6 -24.45 39.97 5.89
CA MET A 6 -24.43 40.10 7.35
C MET A 6 -23.27 39.20 7.90
N SER A 7 -22.20 39.89 8.27
CA SER A 7 -21.08 39.37 9.06
C SER A 7 -21.51 39.31 10.53
N VAL A 8 -21.18 38.21 11.23
CA VAL A 8 -21.17 38.20 12.70
C VAL A 8 -19.77 37.69 13.16
N LEU A 9 -19.02 38.64 13.67
CA LEU A 9 -17.84 38.41 14.51
C LEU A 9 -18.33 37.87 15.86
N LEU A 10 -17.67 36.84 16.39
CA LEU A 10 -17.64 36.55 17.81
C LEU A 10 -16.20 36.29 18.24
N ALA A 11 -15.64 37.28 18.91
CA ALA A 11 -14.41 37.19 19.70
C ALA A 11 -14.77 36.87 21.15
N GLY A 12 -13.93 36.10 21.82
CA GLY A 12 -14.06 35.90 23.28
C GLY A 12 -13.17 34.75 23.74
N THR A 13 -12.07 35.07 24.13
CA THR A 13 -11.34 35.27 25.42
C THR A 13 -10.67 34.00 25.93
N MET A 14 -9.33 34.08 25.93
CA MET A 14 -8.41 33.28 26.75
C MET A 14 -8.66 33.53 28.25
N VAL A 15 -8.60 32.46 29.05
CA VAL A 15 -8.26 32.55 30.46
C VAL A 15 -7.14 31.56 30.77
N LEU A 16 -5.98 32.14 31.08
CA LEU A 16 -4.88 31.46 31.77
C LEU A 16 -5.29 31.23 33.24
N SER A 17 -4.92 30.06 33.75
CA SER A 17 -4.75 29.90 35.22
C SER A 17 -3.52 29.04 35.49
N LEU A 18 -2.46 29.72 35.98
CA LEU A 18 -1.36 29.17 36.77
C LEU A 18 -1.78 29.15 38.23
N ALA A 19 -1.40 28.11 38.99
CA ALA A 19 -0.95 28.07 40.38
C ALA A 19 -0.80 26.61 40.79
N ALA A 20 0.29 26.12 41.17
CA ALA A 20 1.33 26.34 42.15
C ALA A 20 1.16 25.45 43.40
N CYS A 21 2.22 24.69 43.65
CA CYS A 21 2.79 24.27 44.97
C CYS A 21 2.06 23.30 45.88
N GLY A 22 2.87 22.36 46.40
CA GLY A 22 2.65 21.69 47.68
C GLY A 22 3.50 20.42 47.85
N GLU A 23 4.68 20.61 48.43
CA GLU A 23 5.63 19.70 49.08
C GLU A 23 5.02 18.67 50.02
N THR A 24 5.72 17.53 50.21
CA THR A 24 6.57 17.09 51.33
C THR A 24 7.01 15.65 51.11
N ALA A 25 8.29 15.37 50.98
CA ALA A 25 9.33 14.96 51.97
C ALA A 25 9.08 13.59 52.60
N ALA A 26 9.95 12.69 52.57
CA ALA A 26 11.21 12.31 53.16
C ALA A 26 11.41 10.81 52.95
N ASP A 27 12.46 10.18 52.89
CA ASP A 27 13.86 10.20 53.35
C ASP A 27 14.38 8.77 53.12
N THR A 28 15.50 8.45 52.77
CA THR A 28 16.83 8.25 53.37
C THR A 28 17.73 7.37 52.48
N THR A 29 18.91 7.94 52.20
CA THR A 29 20.30 7.43 52.32
C THR A 29 20.72 6.14 51.61
N THR A 30 21.92 6.02 50.99
CA THR A 30 23.28 6.48 51.27
C THR A 30 24.19 6.25 50.08
N SER A 31 25.02 7.24 49.70
CA SER A 31 26.50 7.29 49.72
C SER A 31 27.26 6.30 48.82
N SER A 32 28.23 6.66 48.00
CA SER A 32 29.45 7.42 48.09
C SER A 32 30.07 7.64 46.71
N ASP A 33 30.53 8.84 46.42
CA ASP A 33 31.92 9.34 46.26
C ASP A 33 32.78 8.66 45.17
N ASN A 34 33.42 9.37 44.23
CA ASN A 34 34.37 10.46 44.40
C ASN A 34 34.87 10.98 43.02
N THR A 35 34.94 12.31 42.88
CA THR A 35 36.04 13.19 42.55
C THR A 35 36.60 13.27 41.09
N GLN A 36 36.30 14.45 40.52
CA GLN A 36 37.16 15.47 39.87
C GLN A 36 38.39 15.09 39.06
N ALA A 37 38.51 15.69 37.83
CA ALA A 37 39.44 16.80 37.61
C ALA A 37 39.25 17.40 36.23
N GLN A 38 39.10 18.72 36.18
CA GLN A 38 39.30 19.61 35.04
C GLN A 38 40.79 19.71 34.68
N THR A 39 41.13 19.94 33.40
CA THR A 39 42.21 20.84 33.05
C THR A 39 41.99 21.37 31.62
N GLU A 40 41.80 22.65 31.50
CA GLU A 40 42.02 23.48 30.29
C GLU A 40 43.50 23.55 29.99
N THR A 41 43.89 23.62 28.71
CA THR A 41 44.98 24.50 28.26
C THR A 41 44.84 24.81 26.79
N GLN A 42 45.07 26.10 26.48
CA GLN A 42 45.03 26.79 25.21
C GLN A 42 46.31 26.61 24.38
N SER A 43 46.12 26.81 23.08
CA SER A 43 46.99 27.52 22.08
C SER A 43 48.27 26.89 21.59
N ALA A 44 48.41 26.76 20.27
CA ALA A 44 49.20 27.65 19.41
C ALA A 44 49.22 27.21 17.96
N ASP A 45 49.10 28.19 17.13
CA ASP A 45 49.27 28.34 15.70
C ASP A 45 50.52 27.69 15.13
N THR A 46 50.42 27.03 13.96
CA THR A 46 51.50 27.10 12.92
C THR A 46 50.91 26.75 11.56
N ALA A 47 50.94 27.73 10.68
CA ALA A 47 50.66 27.63 9.24
C ALA A 47 51.68 26.74 8.54
N ALA A 48 51.20 25.82 7.69
CA ALA A 48 51.98 25.25 6.63
C ALA A 48 51.11 25.12 5.37
N THR A 49 51.34 26.01 4.45
CA THR A 49 50.89 25.99 3.06
C THR A 49 51.40 24.72 2.36
N THR A 50 50.48 23.95 1.82
CA THR A 50 50.78 22.96 0.76
C THR A 50 49.73 23.09 -0.31
N GLU A 51 50.15 23.66 -1.44
CA GLU A 51 49.41 23.61 -2.70
C GLU A 51 49.15 22.17 -3.08
N THR A 52 47.89 21.81 -3.21
CA THR A 52 47.50 20.57 -3.90
C THR A 52 46.53 20.98 -5.01
N ALA A 53 46.93 20.61 -6.21
CA ALA A 53 46.25 20.87 -7.46
C ALA A 53 44.76 20.53 -7.39
N GLU A 54 43.90 21.48 -7.68
CA GLU A 54 42.52 21.29 -8.06
C GLU A 54 42.45 20.48 -9.36
N ALA A 55 42.06 19.22 -9.26
CA ALA A 55 41.46 18.55 -10.39
C ALA A 55 39.98 18.91 -10.36
N THR A 56 39.62 19.99 -11.05
CA THR A 56 38.22 20.28 -11.40
C THR A 56 37.74 19.20 -12.37
N SER A 57 37.10 18.18 -11.84
CA SER A 57 36.12 17.43 -12.62
C SER A 57 34.88 18.35 -12.72
N GLU A 58 34.68 18.95 -13.89
CA GLU A 58 33.39 19.52 -14.24
C GLU A 58 32.33 18.42 -14.12
N VAL A 59 31.60 18.39 -13.00
CA VAL A 59 30.33 17.65 -12.88
C VAL A 59 29.33 18.47 -13.70
N ALA A 60 29.00 17.96 -14.87
CA ALA A 60 27.98 18.54 -15.72
C ALA A 60 26.64 18.49 -14.97
N GLY A 61 25.98 19.66 -14.90
CA GLY A 61 24.54 19.81 -14.66
C GLY A 61 24.13 19.68 -13.19
N THR A 62 24.11 20.79 -12.46
CA THR A 62 23.31 20.93 -11.23
C THR A 62 21.84 21.11 -11.61
N GLN A 63 21.13 20.02 -11.91
CA GLN A 63 19.69 20.04 -11.77
C GLN A 63 19.36 20.12 -10.26
N GLU A 64 18.33 20.89 -9.91
CA GLU A 64 17.82 20.88 -8.55
C GLU A 64 17.44 19.45 -8.14
N ALA A 65 17.65 19.12 -6.85
CA ALA A 65 17.33 17.81 -6.34
C ALA A 65 15.83 17.49 -6.56
N VAL A 66 15.53 16.26 -6.98
CA VAL A 66 14.16 15.76 -7.10
C VAL A 66 13.76 15.16 -5.77
N ARG A 67 12.60 15.52 -5.24
CA ARG A 67 12.01 14.93 -4.04
C ARG A 67 10.93 13.94 -4.41
N LEU A 68 11.07 12.70 -3.94
CA LEU A 68 10.10 11.62 -4.14
C LEU A 68 9.47 11.22 -2.81
N LEU A 69 8.14 11.24 -2.72
CA LEU A 69 7.38 10.68 -1.63
C LEU A 69 7.02 9.23 -1.95
N ASN A 70 7.70 8.29 -1.27
CA ASN A 70 7.45 6.85 -1.40
C ASN A 70 6.37 6.41 -0.41
N GLY A 71 5.34 5.73 -0.90
CA GLY A 71 4.25 5.18 -0.10
C GLY A 71 4.43 3.70 0.31
N LYS A 72 5.62 3.12 0.06
CA LYS A 72 5.92 1.71 0.35
C LYS A 72 7.03 1.60 1.39
N PRO A 73 6.69 1.52 2.70
CA PRO A 73 7.69 1.43 3.76
C PRO A 73 8.52 0.15 3.69
N GLU A 74 7.97 -0.93 3.15
CA GLU A 74 8.61 -2.24 3.01
C GLU A 74 9.85 -2.24 2.11
N ILE A 75 9.98 -1.24 1.22
CA ILE A 75 11.13 -1.10 0.30
C ILE A 75 11.95 0.18 0.56
N ASN A 76 11.81 0.79 1.74
CA ASN A 76 12.50 2.07 2.03
C ASN A 76 14.01 2.00 1.77
N ASP A 77 14.68 0.95 2.25
CA ASP A 77 16.14 0.82 2.12
C ASP A 77 16.57 0.66 0.66
N GLN A 78 15.77 -0.05 -0.13
CA GLN A 78 15.99 -0.20 -1.56
C GLN A 78 15.76 1.11 -2.32
N MET A 79 14.78 1.91 -1.90
CA MET A 79 14.56 3.24 -2.48
C MET A 79 15.71 4.21 -2.15
N GLN A 80 16.33 4.10 -0.97
CA GLN A 80 17.55 4.85 -0.64
C GLN A 80 18.73 4.37 -1.51
N ALA A 81 18.87 3.06 -1.73
CA ALA A 81 19.89 2.50 -2.64
C ALA A 81 19.66 2.95 -4.08
N LEU A 82 18.40 3.00 -4.54
CA LEU A 82 18.01 3.50 -5.85
C LEU A 82 18.44 4.98 -6.04
N ALA A 83 18.20 5.81 -5.03
CA ALA A 83 18.61 7.20 -5.03
C ALA A 83 20.15 7.37 -5.10
N ALA A 84 20.88 6.55 -4.35
CA ALA A 84 22.34 6.54 -4.39
C ALA A 84 22.87 6.12 -5.77
N LYS A 85 22.26 5.11 -6.39
CA LYS A 85 22.61 4.62 -7.73
C LYS A 85 22.30 5.64 -8.82
N TYR A 86 21.16 6.33 -8.71
CA TYR A 86 20.80 7.42 -9.61
C TYR A 86 21.83 8.56 -9.57
N LEU A 87 22.27 8.96 -8.37
CA LEU A 87 23.33 9.95 -8.20
C LEU A 87 24.67 9.47 -8.80
N GLU A 88 25.06 8.21 -8.54
CA GLU A 88 26.31 7.63 -9.08
C GLU A 88 26.36 7.68 -10.61
N GLU A 89 25.25 7.31 -11.28
CA GLU A 89 25.24 7.17 -12.73
C GLU A 89 24.95 8.48 -13.49
N THR A 90 24.16 9.36 -12.90
CA THR A 90 23.67 10.56 -13.60
C THR A 90 24.23 11.87 -13.05
N GLY A 91 24.75 11.88 -11.84
CA GLY A 91 25.12 13.10 -11.11
C GLY A 91 23.92 13.89 -10.57
N ASN A 92 22.68 13.42 -10.77
CA ASN A 92 21.46 14.07 -10.28
C ASN A 92 21.10 13.54 -8.89
N VAL A 93 20.54 14.41 -8.05
CA VAL A 93 20.14 14.07 -6.67
C VAL A 93 18.67 13.71 -6.62
N LEU A 94 18.34 12.52 -6.10
CA LEU A 94 17.00 12.12 -5.68
C LEU A 94 16.96 12.06 -4.15
N THR A 95 16.00 12.74 -3.55
CA THR A 95 15.72 12.64 -2.10
C THR A 95 14.44 11.84 -1.92
N VAL A 96 14.53 10.72 -1.23
CA VAL A 96 13.37 9.84 -0.96
C VAL A 96 12.88 10.07 0.46
N GLU A 97 11.61 10.45 0.60
CA GLU A 97 10.87 10.50 1.85
C GLU A 97 9.87 9.33 1.84
N THR A 98 9.91 8.46 2.86
CA THR A 98 9.00 7.31 2.93
C THR A 98 7.95 7.54 3.99
N ILE A 99 6.69 7.35 3.60
CA ILE A 99 5.54 7.28 4.49
C ILE A 99 4.84 5.93 4.26
N GLY A 100 4.08 5.50 5.23
CA GLY A 100 3.33 4.25 5.06
C GLY A 100 2.95 3.63 6.40
N GLY A 101 2.63 2.35 6.38
CA GLY A 101 2.10 1.66 7.53
C GLY A 101 0.74 2.24 7.92
N ASP A 102 0.69 2.87 9.06
CA ASP A 102 -0.54 3.46 9.63
C ASP A 102 -0.81 4.89 9.16
N THR A 103 -0.03 5.43 8.19
CA THR A 103 -0.19 6.80 7.69
C THR A 103 -0.93 6.79 6.35
N ASN A 104 -2.04 7.53 6.25
CA ASN A 104 -2.75 7.71 5.00
C ASN A 104 -1.98 8.68 4.07
N ALA A 105 -1.43 8.16 2.96
CA ALA A 105 -0.62 8.91 2.02
C ALA A 105 -1.38 10.09 1.38
N SER A 106 -2.66 9.91 1.04
CA SER A 106 -3.49 10.97 0.45
C SER A 106 -3.71 12.15 1.41
N ASP A 107 -3.91 11.85 2.70
CA ASP A 107 -4.10 12.90 3.70
C ASP A 107 -2.80 13.65 4.00
N GLU A 108 -1.66 12.95 3.95
CA GLU A 108 -0.35 13.59 4.12
C GLU A 108 -0.03 14.51 2.94
N LEU A 109 -0.27 14.06 1.70
CA LEU A 109 -0.13 14.88 0.50
C LEU A 109 -1.01 16.13 0.55
N LYS A 110 -2.26 16.03 1.02
CA LYS A 110 -3.14 17.19 1.22
C LYS A 110 -2.56 18.20 2.20
N LYS A 111 -1.93 17.74 3.30
CA LYS A 111 -1.24 18.61 4.28
C LYS A 111 -0.01 19.26 3.66
N MET A 112 0.81 18.51 2.90
CA MET A 112 1.97 19.03 2.19
C MET A 112 1.58 20.11 1.18
N TYR A 113 0.50 19.88 0.43
CA TYR A 113 -0.07 20.87 -0.50
C TYR A 113 -0.49 22.16 0.22
N GLN A 114 -1.25 22.03 1.31
CA GLN A 114 -1.69 23.18 2.11
C GLN A 114 -0.52 23.96 2.73
N ALA A 115 0.57 23.27 3.03
CA ALA A 115 1.80 23.88 3.56
C ALA A 115 2.71 24.49 2.47
N GLY A 116 2.38 24.31 1.18
CA GLY A 116 3.24 24.74 0.05
C GLY A 116 4.57 23.98 -0.01
N ASN A 117 4.58 22.71 0.40
CA ASN A 117 5.78 21.86 0.48
C ASN A 117 5.56 20.52 -0.23
N MET A 118 5.03 20.57 -1.46
CA MET A 118 4.81 19.36 -2.26
C MET A 118 6.14 18.72 -2.66
N PRO A 119 6.22 17.38 -2.69
CA PRO A 119 7.29 16.66 -3.37
C PRO A 119 7.14 16.83 -4.89
N ASP A 120 8.24 16.64 -5.63
CA ASP A 120 8.24 16.68 -7.10
C ASP A 120 7.59 15.42 -7.68
N ILE A 121 7.76 14.28 -7.01
CA ILE A 121 7.18 12.98 -7.37
C ILE A 121 6.44 12.44 -6.15
N PHE A 122 5.24 11.93 -6.36
CA PHE A 122 4.46 11.28 -5.32
C PHE A 122 3.58 10.15 -5.87
N VAL A 123 3.04 9.32 -4.98
CA VAL A 123 2.21 8.17 -5.32
C VAL A 123 0.73 8.56 -5.33
N ILE A 124 0.01 8.13 -6.37
CA ILE A 124 -1.46 8.16 -6.42
C ILE A 124 -2.02 6.81 -6.89
N GLU A 125 -3.24 6.50 -6.48
CA GLU A 125 -4.10 5.52 -7.13
C GLU A 125 -4.83 6.18 -8.31
N ALA A 126 -5.30 5.41 -9.28
CA ALA A 126 -5.92 5.96 -10.49
C ALA A 126 -7.14 6.86 -10.19
N ASN A 127 -7.99 6.46 -9.22
CA ASN A 127 -9.17 7.24 -8.79
C ASN A 127 -8.84 8.57 -8.09
N GLN A 128 -7.59 8.75 -7.68
CA GLN A 128 -7.14 9.98 -7.03
C GLN A 128 -6.69 11.04 -8.03
N ALA A 129 -6.55 10.68 -9.32
CA ALA A 129 -6.12 11.62 -10.36
C ALA A 129 -6.96 12.90 -10.40
N ALA A 130 -8.28 12.77 -10.23
CA ALA A 130 -9.20 13.92 -10.20
C ALA A 130 -8.94 14.89 -9.04
N ASN A 131 -8.34 14.45 -7.92
CA ASN A 131 -7.97 15.32 -6.80
C ASN A 131 -6.82 16.28 -7.16
N TRP A 132 -6.09 15.96 -8.24
CA TRP A 132 -4.91 16.67 -8.73
C TRP A 132 -5.12 17.27 -10.12
N ASP A 133 -6.38 17.52 -10.53
CA ASP A 133 -6.71 18.08 -11.84
C ASP A 133 -5.94 19.38 -12.11
N GLY A 134 -5.23 19.42 -13.24
CA GLY A 134 -4.36 20.52 -13.63
C GLY A 134 -3.04 20.66 -12.84
N MET A 135 -2.76 19.78 -11.88
CA MET A 135 -1.56 19.83 -11.02
C MET A 135 -0.54 18.74 -11.34
N LEU A 136 -0.82 17.85 -12.29
CA LEU A 136 0.09 16.79 -12.72
C LEU A 136 0.68 17.12 -14.07
N ALA A 137 1.96 16.80 -14.25
CA ALA A 137 2.65 16.98 -15.52
C ALA A 137 2.27 15.89 -16.52
N ASP A 138 2.12 16.27 -17.79
CA ASP A 138 2.00 15.31 -18.88
C ASP A 138 3.37 14.67 -19.17
N LEU A 139 3.41 13.36 -19.11
CA LEU A 139 4.57 12.50 -19.36
C LEU A 139 4.52 11.84 -20.75
N ALA A 140 3.58 12.23 -21.62
CA ALA A 140 3.44 11.65 -22.94
C ALA A 140 4.72 11.85 -23.76
N GLY A 141 5.15 10.80 -24.47
CA GLY A 141 6.32 10.83 -25.31
C GLY A 141 7.66 10.63 -24.60
N GLU A 142 7.67 10.41 -23.29
CA GLU A 142 8.86 9.95 -22.56
C GLU A 142 9.23 8.52 -23.03
N GLU A 143 10.52 8.17 -23.02
CA GLU A 143 11.00 6.91 -23.59
C GLU A 143 10.38 5.68 -22.94
N TRP A 144 10.14 5.72 -21.64
CA TRP A 144 9.55 4.62 -20.86
C TRP A 144 8.12 4.28 -21.32
N THR A 145 7.35 5.21 -21.89
CA THR A 145 5.97 4.96 -22.37
C THR A 145 5.90 3.96 -23.53
N ASN A 146 7.03 3.72 -24.20
CA ASN A 146 7.12 2.71 -25.29
C ASN A 146 7.48 1.30 -24.78
N LYS A 147 7.67 1.14 -23.46
CA LYS A 147 8.16 -0.10 -22.84
C LYS A 147 7.11 -0.78 -21.97
N THR A 148 5.92 -0.21 -21.88
CA THR A 148 4.84 -0.72 -21.02
C THR A 148 3.49 -0.39 -21.65
N GLY A 149 2.46 -1.14 -21.26
CA GLY A 149 1.04 -0.80 -21.52
C GLY A 149 0.29 -0.48 -20.23
N PHE A 150 1.02 -0.14 -19.17
CA PHE A 150 0.46 0.08 -17.84
C PHE A 150 0.51 1.54 -17.38
N GLU A 151 0.84 2.48 -18.26
CA GLU A 151 0.82 3.91 -17.94
C GLU A 151 -0.58 4.37 -17.49
N LEU A 152 -0.63 5.30 -16.54
CA LEU A 152 -1.90 5.95 -16.18
C LEU A 152 -2.18 7.10 -17.15
N VAL A 153 -3.24 6.97 -17.93
CA VAL A 153 -3.69 8.00 -18.88
C VAL A 153 -4.96 8.65 -18.39
N ASP A 154 -4.95 9.96 -18.21
CA ASP A 154 -6.12 10.78 -17.93
C ASP A 154 -6.60 11.47 -19.21
N SER A 155 -7.92 11.58 -19.38
CA SER A 155 -8.52 12.13 -20.59
C SER A 155 -8.29 13.64 -20.79
N THR A 156 -7.92 14.35 -19.73
CA THR A 156 -7.69 15.81 -19.71
C THR A 156 -6.22 16.20 -19.54
N MET A 157 -5.49 15.44 -18.73
CA MET A 157 -4.09 15.71 -18.39
C MET A 157 -3.08 14.91 -19.21
N GLY A 158 -3.52 13.92 -20.00
CA GLY A 158 -2.64 13.07 -20.80
C GLY A 158 -2.05 11.91 -20.01
N THR A 159 -0.82 11.50 -20.32
CA THR A 159 -0.11 10.45 -19.58
C THR A 159 0.42 11.02 -18.29
N ILE A 160 -0.16 10.67 -17.15
CA ILE A 160 0.16 11.29 -15.85
C ILE A 160 0.90 10.38 -14.89
N GLY A 161 0.85 9.06 -15.08
CA GLY A 161 1.40 8.12 -14.10
C GLY A 161 2.42 7.14 -14.67
N PHE A 162 3.57 7.11 -14.00
CA PHE A 162 4.63 6.12 -14.21
C PHE A 162 4.33 4.87 -13.39
N PRO A 163 4.13 3.70 -14.02
CA PRO A 163 3.97 2.44 -13.31
C PRO A 163 5.33 2.00 -12.76
N TYR A 164 5.43 1.77 -11.47
CA TYR A 164 6.71 1.35 -10.88
C TYR A 164 6.70 -0.11 -10.41
N THR A 165 5.53 -0.74 -10.36
CA THR A 165 5.38 -2.17 -10.04
C THR A 165 4.05 -2.72 -10.52
N VAL A 166 4.00 -4.02 -10.81
CA VAL A 166 2.78 -4.80 -10.93
C VAL A 166 2.57 -5.54 -9.61
N GLU A 167 1.37 -5.48 -9.07
CA GLU A 167 0.99 -6.19 -7.86
C GLU A 167 -0.20 -7.09 -8.12
N ALA A 168 -0.31 -8.12 -7.28
CA ALA A 168 -1.46 -9.00 -7.28
C ALA A 168 -2.02 -9.17 -5.86
N THR A 169 -3.33 -9.31 -5.77
CA THR A 169 -4.04 -9.64 -4.54
C THR A 169 -5.05 -10.74 -4.78
N ALA A 170 -5.08 -11.65 -3.84
CA ALA A 170 -6.05 -12.73 -3.66
C ALA A 170 -5.88 -13.24 -2.21
N LEU A 171 -6.27 -14.48 -1.91
CA LEU A 171 -5.87 -15.13 -0.66
C LEU A 171 -4.45 -15.70 -0.83
N GLY A 172 -3.46 -14.97 -0.29
CA GLY A 172 -2.09 -15.47 -0.21
C GLY A 172 -2.02 -16.69 0.70
N TYR A 173 -1.30 -17.75 0.32
CA TYR A 173 -1.25 -18.97 1.12
C TYR A 173 0.17 -19.48 1.38
N ASN A 174 0.29 -20.26 2.47
CA ASN A 174 1.45 -21.08 2.82
C ASN A 174 1.27 -22.47 2.19
N ALA A 175 2.02 -22.77 1.14
CA ALA A 175 1.90 -24.03 0.40
C ALA A 175 2.29 -25.26 1.23
N ASP A 176 3.25 -25.13 2.14
CA ASP A 176 3.71 -26.25 2.97
C ASP A 176 2.66 -26.71 3.95
N ILE A 177 1.88 -25.78 4.53
CA ILE A 177 0.79 -26.12 5.43
C ILE A 177 -0.35 -26.79 4.66
N LEU A 178 -0.70 -26.27 3.48
CA LEU A 178 -1.72 -26.88 2.62
C LEU A 178 -1.33 -28.30 2.21
N ALA A 179 -0.06 -28.53 1.81
CA ALA A 179 0.45 -29.84 1.47
C ALA A 179 0.40 -30.83 2.66
N LYS A 180 0.78 -30.37 3.87
CA LYS A 180 0.69 -31.17 5.11
C LYS A 180 -0.78 -31.52 5.45
N ALA A 181 -1.71 -30.61 5.18
CA ALA A 181 -3.14 -30.85 5.36
C ALA A 181 -3.75 -31.77 4.29
N GLY A 182 -3.07 -31.99 3.17
CA GLY A 182 -3.53 -32.75 2.01
C GLY A 182 -4.49 -31.95 1.12
N ILE A 183 -4.35 -30.62 1.09
CA ILE A 183 -5.17 -29.72 0.30
C ILE A 183 -4.37 -29.24 -0.92
N ASP A 184 -4.94 -29.43 -2.10
CA ASP A 184 -4.41 -28.85 -3.35
C ASP A 184 -5.06 -27.47 -3.55
N PRO A 185 -4.27 -26.35 -3.51
CA PRO A 185 -4.82 -25.01 -3.65
C PRO A 185 -5.51 -24.78 -5.00
N SER A 186 -5.16 -25.51 -6.05
CA SER A 186 -5.81 -25.40 -7.36
C SER A 186 -7.28 -25.84 -7.37
N THR A 187 -7.72 -26.56 -6.33
CA THR A 187 -9.11 -27.02 -6.16
C THR A 187 -10.00 -25.99 -5.45
N LEU A 188 -9.45 -24.92 -4.91
CA LEU A 188 -10.17 -23.89 -4.15
C LEU A 188 -10.93 -22.91 -5.06
N THR A 189 -11.79 -23.44 -5.92
CA THR A 189 -12.53 -22.70 -6.97
C THR A 189 -14.05 -22.73 -6.76
N SER A 190 -14.51 -23.07 -5.57
CA SER A 190 -15.92 -23.04 -5.18
C SER A 190 -16.06 -22.80 -3.68
N THR A 191 -17.23 -22.30 -3.26
CA THR A 191 -17.55 -22.09 -1.84
C THR A 191 -17.49 -23.39 -1.03
N ASP A 192 -17.97 -24.51 -1.60
CA ASP A 192 -17.93 -25.82 -0.92
C ASP A 192 -16.51 -26.33 -0.73
N ALA A 193 -15.61 -26.13 -1.72
CA ALA A 193 -14.20 -26.49 -1.58
C ALA A 193 -13.52 -25.66 -0.48
N TRP A 194 -13.80 -24.37 -0.39
CA TRP A 194 -13.30 -23.49 0.67
C TRP A 194 -13.80 -23.91 2.06
N LYS A 195 -15.10 -24.21 2.21
CA LYS A 195 -15.65 -24.70 3.48
C LYS A 195 -14.96 -25.98 3.93
N ALA A 196 -14.82 -26.97 3.04
CA ALA A 196 -14.16 -28.23 3.35
C ALA A 196 -12.67 -28.03 3.72
N ALA A 197 -11.98 -27.11 3.05
CA ALA A 197 -10.60 -26.77 3.38
C ALA A 197 -10.49 -26.09 4.76
N CYS A 198 -11.34 -25.12 5.07
CA CYS A 198 -11.38 -24.45 6.37
C CYS A 198 -11.68 -25.44 7.52
N GLU A 199 -12.67 -26.32 7.36
CA GLU A 199 -13.00 -27.37 8.34
C GLU A 199 -11.81 -28.30 8.56
N THR A 200 -11.13 -28.72 7.48
CA THR A 200 -9.96 -29.62 7.55
C THR A 200 -8.81 -28.94 8.30
N LEU A 201 -8.48 -27.68 7.95
CA LEU A 201 -7.39 -26.92 8.55
C LEU A 201 -7.67 -26.62 10.03
N ASP A 202 -8.89 -26.18 10.37
CA ASP A 202 -9.25 -25.87 11.75
C ASP A 202 -9.23 -27.13 12.64
N SER A 203 -9.71 -28.26 12.12
CA SER A 203 -9.67 -29.54 12.85
C SER A 203 -8.25 -30.05 13.13
N LYS A 204 -7.28 -29.66 12.33
CA LYS A 204 -5.87 -30.05 12.41
C LYS A 204 -4.95 -28.94 12.92
N LYS A 205 -5.46 -27.82 13.41
CA LYS A 205 -4.63 -26.66 13.70
C LYS A 205 -3.51 -26.92 14.70
N ASP A 206 -3.73 -27.75 15.72
CA ASP A 206 -2.69 -28.15 16.68
C ASP A 206 -1.60 -29.01 16.00
N GLU A 207 -1.99 -29.94 15.12
CA GLU A 207 -1.07 -30.79 14.35
C GLU A 207 -0.23 -29.98 13.36
N LEU A 208 -0.87 -28.99 12.72
CA LEU A 208 -0.25 -28.11 11.74
C LEU A 208 0.59 -26.98 12.38
N GLY A 209 0.40 -26.71 13.67
CA GLY A 209 1.07 -25.66 14.42
C GLY A 209 0.59 -24.25 14.06
N ILE A 210 -0.66 -24.12 13.57
CA ILE A 210 -1.26 -22.83 13.20
C ILE A 210 -2.14 -22.27 14.30
N THR A 211 -2.23 -20.95 14.36
CA THR A 211 -3.15 -20.22 15.26
C THR A 211 -4.55 -20.19 14.69
N ALA A 212 -4.68 -19.89 13.41
CA ALA A 212 -5.95 -19.80 12.69
C ALA A 212 -5.77 -20.12 11.21
N VAL A 213 -6.88 -20.36 10.50
CA VAL A 213 -6.86 -20.58 9.05
C VAL A 213 -6.52 -19.27 8.32
N PHE A 214 -7.16 -18.17 8.71
CA PHE A 214 -6.93 -16.87 8.07
C PHE A 214 -6.21 -15.88 9.01
N GLY A 215 -5.16 -15.24 8.48
CA GLY A 215 -4.64 -13.98 8.94
C GLY A 215 -5.45 -12.85 8.29
N TRP A 216 -6.66 -12.60 8.78
CA TRP A 216 -7.57 -11.57 8.29
C TRP A 216 -7.79 -10.52 9.38
N CYS A 217 -7.70 -9.24 9.00
CA CYS A 217 -7.93 -8.10 9.90
C CYS A 217 -8.89 -7.11 9.27
N ALA A 218 -10.00 -6.85 9.95
CA ALA A 218 -11.04 -5.89 9.55
C ALA A 218 -11.02 -4.62 10.43
N GLU A 219 -9.88 -4.27 11.03
CA GLU A 219 -9.71 -3.02 11.78
C GLU A 219 -9.85 -1.82 10.83
N PRO A 220 -10.83 -0.90 11.03
CA PRO A 220 -11.17 0.09 10.02
C PRO A 220 -10.33 1.37 10.07
N THR A 221 -9.66 1.67 11.20
CA THR A 221 -8.99 2.96 11.41
C THR A 221 -7.65 3.01 10.68
N ASN A 222 -6.83 1.97 10.86
CA ASN A 222 -5.47 1.90 10.31
C ASN A 222 -5.39 0.95 9.10
N LEU A 223 -6.28 -0.06 9.06
CA LEU A 223 -6.35 -1.05 7.98
C LEU A 223 -7.60 -0.93 7.09
N GLY A 224 -8.30 0.22 7.16
CA GLY A 224 -9.46 0.47 6.31
C GLY A 224 -9.17 0.39 4.81
N TRP A 225 -7.95 0.71 4.40
CA TRP A 225 -7.48 0.51 3.03
C TRP A 225 -7.47 -0.98 2.62
N SER A 226 -7.10 -1.88 3.52
CA SER A 226 -7.06 -3.31 3.22
C SER A 226 -8.46 -3.89 3.02
N SER A 227 -9.38 -3.69 3.97
CA SER A 227 -10.76 -4.19 3.85
C SER A 227 -11.58 -3.42 2.83
N GLY A 228 -11.52 -2.08 2.85
CA GLY A 228 -12.35 -1.20 2.03
C GLY A 228 -11.88 -1.04 0.59
N THR A 229 -10.63 -1.38 0.27
CA THR A 229 -10.13 -1.38 -1.11
C THR A 229 -9.80 -2.79 -1.57
N HIS A 230 -8.85 -3.51 -0.94
CA HIS A 230 -8.33 -4.77 -1.49
C HIS A 230 -9.31 -5.95 -1.32
N VAL A 231 -9.94 -6.09 -0.15
CA VAL A 231 -10.94 -7.15 0.04
C VAL A 231 -12.25 -6.79 -0.67
N PHE A 232 -12.65 -5.52 -0.66
CA PHE A 232 -13.81 -5.05 -1.43
C PHE A 232 -13.61 -5.20 -2.95
N ALA A 233 -12.36 -5.07 -3.44
CA ALA A 233 -12.03 -5.34 -4.84
C ALA A 233 -12.43 -6.75 -5.27
N GLN A 234 -12.37 -7.73 -4.40
CA GLN A 234 -12.76 -9.11 -4.73
C GLN A 234 -14.25 -9.21 -5.10
N TYR A 235 -15.13 -8.40 -4.46
CA TYR A 235 -16.51 -8.29 -4.89
C TYR A 235 -16.63 -7.74 -6.31
N LEU A 236 -15.81 -6.76 -6.68
CA LEU A 236 -15.85 -6.12 -8.00
C LEU A 236 -15.22 -6.99 -9.09
N ASP A 237 -14.16 -7.72 -8.77
CA ASP A 237 -13.21 -8.22 -9.76
C ASP A 237 -13.10 -9.75 -9.83
N ALA A 238 -13.37 -10.49 -8.74
CA ALA A 238 -13.18 -11.94 -8.73
C ALA A 238 -14.06 -12.64 -9.79
N GLY A 239 -13.43 -13.48 -10.61
CA GLY A 239 -14.08 -14.20 -11.71
C GLY A 239 -14.13 -13.44 -13.04
N LEU A 240 -13.83 -12.13 -13.04
CA LEU A 240 -13.79 -11.32 -14.26
C LEU A 240 -12.44 -11.44 -14.99
N LYS A 241 -12.40 -10.95 -16.22
CA LYS A 241 -11.19 -10.74 -17.01
C LYS A 241 -10.70 -9.30 -16.88
N ALA A 242 -9.46 -9.06 -17.31
CA ALA A 242 -8.80 -7.76 -17.12
C ALA A 242 -9.53 -6.57 -17.76
N ASP A 243 -10.30 -6.81 -18.81
CA ASP A 243 -11.08 -5.82 -19.55
C ASP A 243 -12.58 -5.82 -19.21
N ASP A 244 -13.03 -6.63 -18.24
CA ASP A 244 -14.44 -6.72 -17.86
C ASP A 244 -14.73 -5.81 -16.67
N THR A 245 -15.36 -4.69 -16.90
CA THR A 245 -15.69 -3.64 -15.92
C THR A 245 -17.11 -3.73 -15.35
N THR A 246 -17.79 -4.89 -15.53
CA THR A 246 -19.24 -5.04 -15.22
C THR A 246 -19.63 -4.49 -13.86
N TYR A 247 -18.92 -4.84 -12.78
CA TYR A 247 -19.34 -4.45 -11.43
C TYR A 247 -18.82 -3.07 -11.01
N ILE A 248 -17.68 -2.63 -11.54
CA ILE A 248 -17.22 -1.26 -11.29
C ILE A 248 -18.08 -0.24 -12.04
N ASP A 249 -18.54 -0.56 -13.24
CA ASP A 249 -19.45 0.30 -14.00
C ASP A 249 -20.80 0.41 -13.28
N LEU A 250 -21.34 -0.71 -12.76
CA LEU A 250 -22.55 -0.71 -11.94
C LEU A 250 -22.37 0.14 -10.68
N LEU A 251 -21.22 0.03 -10.01
CA LEU A 251 -20.89 0.83 -8.84
C LEU A 251 -20.86 2.33 -9.18
N ASN A 252 -20.22 2.68 -10.30
CA ASN A 252 -20.06 4.07 -10.75
C ASN A 252 -21.38 4.68 -11.32
N ASP A 253 -22.36 3.84 -11.67
CA ASP A 253 -23.71 4.28 -12.04
C ASP A 253 -24.57 4.53 -10.78
N GLY A 254 -24.22 5.57 -10.03
CA GLY A 254 -24.98 6.01 -8.86
C GLY A 254 -24.87 5.11 -7.61
N GLY A 255 -23.82 4.32 -7.49
CA GLY A 255 -23.57 3.48 -6.32
C GLY A 255 -24.44 2.24 -6.25
N GLN A 256 -24.72 1.61 -7.39
CA GLN A 256 -25.48 0.38 -7.46
C GLN A 256 -24.59 -0.83 -7.18
N ILE A 257 -25.17 -1.91 -6.65
CA ILE A 257 -24.51 -3.19 -6.44
C ILE A 257 -25.37 -4.33 -7.00
N ASP A 258 -24.72 -5.44 -7.37
CA ASP A 258 -25.41 -6.72 -7.57
C ASP A 258 -25.61 -7.37 -6.20
N GLU A 259 -26.85 -7.35 -5.68
CA GLU A 259 -27.17 -7.83 -4.36
C GLU A 259 -26.97 -9.35 -4.22
N ALA A 260 -27.19 -10.12 -5.29
CA ALA A 260 -27.01 -11.58 -5.25
C ALA A 260 -25.51 -11.92 -5.13
N ARG A 261 -24.67 -11.28 -5.92
CA ARG A 261 -23.23 -11.41 -5.84
C ARG A 261 -22.69 -10.92 -4.48
N MET A 262 -23.20 -9.78 -4.00
CA MET A 262 -22.81 -9.24 -2.69
C MET A 262 -23.19 -10.20 -1.56
N LYS A 263 -24.29 -10.92 -1.69
CA LYS A 263 -24.71 -11.95 -0.72
C LYS A 263 -23.74 -13.11 -0.68
N ASN A 264 -23.35 -13.66 -1.84
CA ASN A 264 -22.37 -14.74 -1.94
C ASN A 264 -21.01 -14.29 -1.35
N PHE A 265 -20.60 -13.07 -1.68
CA PHE A 265 -19.39 -12.46 -1.12
C PHE A 265 -19.49 -12.30 0.41
N ALA A 266 -20.61 -11.78 0.94
CA ALA A 266 -20.83 -11.64 2.38
C ALA A 266 -20.76 -12.99 3.12
N GLU A 267 -21.34 -14.05 2.57
CA GLU A 267 -21.25 -15.40 3.14
C GLU A 267 -19.82 -15.94 3.19
N PHE A 268 -19.02 -15.65 2.15
CA PHE A 268 -17.60 -15.99 2.11
C PHE A 268 -16.79 -15.20 3.16
N ILE A 269 -17.03 -13.90 3.30
CA ILE A 269 -16.41 -13.09 4.36
C ILE A 269 -16.83 -13.57 5.75
N GLY A 270 -18.09 -14.00 5.92
CA GLY A 270 -18.57 -14.60 7.16
C GLY A 270 -17.82 -15.88 7.52
N MET A 271 -17.53 -16.73 6.54
CA MET A 271 -16.68 -17.91 6.72
C MET A 271 -15.26 -17.49 7.11
N MET A 272 -14.67 -16.50 6.45
CA MET A 272 -13.35 -16.01 6.82
C MET A 272 -13.32 -15.48 8.26
N ASN A 273 -14.33 -14.72 8.69
CA ASN A 273 -14.45 -14.23 10.06
C ASN A 273 -14.47 -15.39 11.07
N GLN A 274 -15.19 -16.47 10.76
CA GLN A 274 -15.32 -17.65 11.63
C GLN A 274 -13.98 -18.36 11.86
N TYR A 275 -13.12 -18.45 10.85
CA TYR A 275 -11.86 -19.20 10.88
C TYR A 275 -10.61 -18.30 11.02
N SER A 276 -10.81 -17.02 11.35
CA SER A 276 -9.73 -16.08 11.64
C SER A 276 -9.30 -16.08 13.10
N ASP A 277 -8.10 -15.57 13.37
CA ASP A 277 -7.63 -15.31 14.72
C ASP A 277 -8.47 -14.17 15.34
N PRO A 278 -9.24 -14.42 16.41
CA PRO A 278 -10.07 -13.38 17.04
C PRO A 278 -9.27 -12.18 17.56
N ALA A 279 -7.99 -12.39 17.94
CA ALA A 279 -7.14 -11.33 18.43
C ALA A 279 -6.66 -10.40 17.30
N LEU A 280 -6.56 -10.94 16.07
CA LEU A 280 -6.18 -10.16 14.89
C LEU A 280 -7.39 -9.50 14.22
N LEU A 281 -8.52 -10.20 14.19
CA LEU A 281 -9.67 -9.91 13.31
C LEU A 281 -10.21 -8.47 13.42
N VAL A 282 -10.30 -7.93 14.65
CA VAL A 282 -10.95 -6.63 14.91
C VAL A 282 -10.04 -5.56 15.49
N ASP A 283 -8.93 -5.98 16.11
CA ASP A 283 -8.01 -5.09 16.85
C ASP A 283 -6.54 -5.28 16.39
N GLY A 284 -6.31 -6.02 15.30
CA GLY A 284 -4.98 -6.26 14.75
C GLY A 284 -4.39 -5.06 14.02
N THR A 285 -3.12 -5.19 13.67
CA THR A 285 -2.39 -4.25 12.81
C THR A 285 -1.88 -4.96 11.56
N TYR A 286 -1.48 -4.19 10.55
CA TYR A 286 -0.82 -4.73 9.36
C TYR A 286 0.42 -5.55 9.74
N ASP A 287 1.28 -5.02 10.62
CA ASP A 287 2.49 -5.69 11.06
C ASP A 287 2.19 -7.02 11.76
N ASN A 288 1.16 -7.07 12.62
CA ASN A 288 0.75 -8.31 13.29
C ASN A 288 0.24 -9.35 12.29
N GLN A 289 -0.53 -8.92 11.29
CA GLN A 289 -1.05 -9.79 10.23
C GLN A 289 0.08 -10.40 9.42
N VAL A 290 0.99 -9.56 8.92
CA VAL A 290 2.12 -9.98 8.08
C VAL A 290 3.12 -10.83 8.87
N ALA A 291 3.49 -10.41 10.08
CA ALA A 291 4.39 -11.19 10.94
C ALA A 291 3.81 -12.59 11.24
N GLY A 292 2.51 -12.66 11.58
CA GLY A 292 1.85 -13.94 11.83
C GLY A 292 1.85 -14.87 10.61
N PHE A 293 1.67 -14.33 9.40
CA PHE A 293 1.77 -15.12 8.17
C PHE A 293 3.21 -15.59 7.92
N LYS A 294 4.20 -14.69 8.01
CA LYS A 294 5.62 -15.01 7.83
C LYS A 294 6.12 -16.07 8.83
N GLU A 295 5.58 -16.08 10.04
CA GLU A 295 5.84 -17.09 11.07
C GLU A 295 5.07 -18.42 10.87
N GLY A 296 4.21 -18.52 9.86
CA GLY A 296 3.39 -19.70 9.60
C GLY A 296 2.24 -19.91 10.59
N LYS A 297 1.82 -18.86 11.33
CA LYS A 297 0.67 -18.91 12.23
C LYS A 297 -0.66 -18.96 11.51
N TYR A 298 -0.71 -18.48 10.28
CA TYR A 298 -1.87 -18.44 9.40
C TYR A 298 -1.59 -19.20 8.11
N VAL A 299 -2.61 -19.91 7.59
CA VAL A 299 -2.52 -20.60 6.31
C VAL A 299 -2.71 -19.62 5.16
N PHE A 300 -3.70 -18.73 5.32
CA PHE A 300 -4.05 -17.72 4.32
C PHE A 300 -3.92 -16.31 4.90
N ILE A 301 -3.57 -15.36 4.03
CA ILE A 301 -3.51 -13.93 4.34
C ILE A 301 -4.29 -13.13 3.30
N THR A 302 -4.98 -12.06 3.71
CA THR A 302 -5.77 -11.17 2.85
C THR A 302 -4.96 -10.01 2.27
N GLN A 303 -3.65 -10.22 2.10
CA GLN A 303 -2.73 -9.23 1.51
C GLN A 303 -2.23 -9.72 0.13
N GLY A 304 -1.62 -8.82 -0.64
CA GLY A 304 -1.00 -9.16 -1.91
C GLY A 304 0.48 -9.51 -1.79
N ASN A 305 1.16 -9.58 -2.94
CA ASN A 305 2.59 -9.93 -3.01
C ASN A 305 3.52 -8.95 -2.29
N TRP A 306 3.06 -7.77 -1.91
CA TRP A 306 3.83 -6.78 -1.13
C TRP A 306 4.10 -7.21 0.31
N CYS A 307 3.32 -8.14 0.88
CA CYS A 307 3.51 -8.54 2.28
C CYS A 307 4.72 -9.48 2.51
N VAL A 308 5.26 -10.10 1.44
CA VAL A 308 6.47 -10.93 1.48
C VAL A 308 7.28 -10.60 0.23
N THR A 309 8.29 -9.76 0.36
CA THR A 309 9.06 -9.23 -0.78
C THR A 309 10.37 -9.99 -1.02
N SER A 310 10.88 -10.69 -0.01
CA SER A 310 12.12 -11.48 -0.09
C SER A 310 11.88 -12.96 0.21
N PRO A 311 12.57 -13.88 -0.49
CA PRO A 311 12.53 -15.29 -0.14
C PRO A 311 13.11 -15.60 1.25
N ASP A 312 13.91 -14.68 1.82
CA ASP A 312 14.44 -14.82 3.18
C ASP A 312 13.39 -14.48 4.27
N ASP A 313 12.27 -13.88 3.89
CA ASP A 313 11.19 -13.51 4.81
C ASP A 313 10.39 -14.72 5.32
N VAL A 314 10.36 -15.81 4.56
CA VAL A 314 9.55 -17.00 4.85
C VAL A 314 10.36 -18.28 4.61
N SER A 315 9.99 -19.36 5.29
CA SER A 315 10.62 -20.68 5.13
C SER A 315 9.77 -21.67 4.32
N PHE A 316 8.77 -21.16 3.59
CA PHE A 316 7.79 -21.95 2.84
C PHE A 316 7.51 -21.33 1.47
N GLU A 317 6.97 -22.10 0.54
CA GLU A 317 6.49 -21.58 -0.73
C GLU A 317 5.18 -20.82 -0.55
N CYS A 318 5.07 -19.66 -1.23
CA CYS A 318 3.87 -18.84 -1.27
C CYS A 318 3.10 -19.02 -2.58
N GLY A 319 1.79 -18.80 -2.54
CA GLY A 319 0.97 -18.73 -3.72
C GLY A 319 -0.34 -18.00 -3.46
N PHE A 320 -1.14 -17.83 -4.51
CA PHE A 320 -2.46 -17.21 -4.44
C PHE A 320 -3.57 -18.21 -4.72
N ALA A 321 -4.64 -18.13 -3.94
CA ALA A 321 -5.90 -18.80 -4.19
C ALA A 321 -7.02 -17.76 -4.37
N PRO A 322 -7.98 -17.99 -5.30
CA PRO A 322 -9.04 -17.02 -5.60
C PRO A 322 -10.04 -16.92 -4.44
N TYR A 323 -10.69 -15.76 -4.32
CA TYR A 323 -11.88 -15.58 -3.49
C TYR A 323 -13.09 -16.23 -4.17
N ALA A 324 -13.16 -17.56 -4.15
CA ALA A 324 -14.21 -18.30 -4.85
C ALA A 324 -15.51 -18.34 -4.07
N PHE A 325 -16.16 -17.20 -3.90
CA PHE A 325 -17.48 -17.06 -3.30
C PHE A 325 -18.63 -17.44 -4.26
N GLU A 326 -18.30 -17.70 -5.52
CA GLU A 326 -19.16 -18.30 -6.55
C GLU A 326 -18.40 -19.41 -7.24
N ASP A 327 -19.12 -20.41 -7.77
CA ASP A 327 -18.52 -21.55 -8.43
C ASP A 327 -17.79 -21.10 -9.72
N GLY A 328 -16.57 -21.60 -9.91
CA GLY A 328 -15.78 -21.35 -11.09
C GLY A 328 -14.95 -20.06 -11.05
N ILE A 329 -15.01 -19.27 -9.96
CA ILE A 329 -14.06 -18.18 -9.75
C ILE A 329 -12.65 -18.76 -9.62
N ASN A 330 -11.79 -18.42 -10.58
CA ASN A 330 -10.40 -18.88 -10.64
C ASN A 330 -9.43 -17.74 -11.04
N THR A 331 -9.75 -16.50 -10.72
CA THR A 331 -8.95 -15.32 -11.04
C THR A 331 -8.35 -14.69 -9.80
N ILE A 332 -7.23 -14.01 -10.00
CA ILE A 332 -6.65 -13.06 -9.04
C ILE A 332 -6.83 -11.65 -9.59
N ILE A 333 -6.62 -10.62 -8.78
CA ILE A 333 -6.50 -9.24 -9.25
C ILE A 333 -5.02 -8.95 -9.45
N ALA A 334 -4.63 -8.41 -10.62
CA ALA A 334 -3.25 -8.07 -10.93
C ALA A 334 -3.15 -6.84 -11.83
N GLY A 335 -2.08 -6.06 -11.66
CA GLY A 335 -1.80 -4.83 -12.39
C GLY A 335 -1.13 -3.79 -11.48
N PRO A 336 -0.80 -2.60 -11.99
CA PRO A 336 -0.31 -1.51 -11.15
C PRO A 336 -1.44 -0.97 -10.23
N PRO A 337 -1.30 -1.04 -8.91
CA PRO A 337 -2.31 -0.50 -7.98
C PRO A 337 -2.18 1.01 -7.82
N SER A 338 -0.99 1.54 -8.07
CA SER A 338 -0.64 2.95 -7.91
C SER A 338 0.50 3.36 -8.84
N TYR A 339 0.69 4.65 -8.97
CA TYR A 339 1.60 5.26 -9.95
C TYR A 339 2.41 6.36 -9.29
N TRP A 340 3.64 6.54 -9.72
CA TRP A 340 4.37 7.78 -9.47
C TRP A 340 3.91 8.84 -10.46
N VAL A 341 3.56 10.01 -9.95
CA VAL A 341 3.17 11.19 -10.74
C VAL A 341 4.13 12.33 -10.48
N ALA A 342 4.27 13.23 -11.45
CA ALA A 342 5.09 14.44 -11.32
C ALA A 342 4.21 15.66 -11.04
N TYR A 343 4.56 16.43 -9.99
CA TYR A 343 3.88 17.69 -9.67
C TYR A 343 4.23 18.76 -10.70
N SER A 344 3.22 19.35 -11.34
CA SER A 344 3.43 20.28 -12.47
C SER A 344 4.13 21.59 -12.10
N GLU A 345 4.09 21.99 -10.82
CA GLU A 345 4.81 23.17 -10.30
C GLU A 345 6.15 22.80 -9.62
N GLY A 346 6.54 21.51 -9.62
CA GLY A 346 7.80 21.00 -9.11
C GLY A 346 8.89 20.92 -10.19
N ASN A 347 9.95 20.15 -9.89
CA ASN A 347 11.03 19.86 -10.83
C ASN A 347 10.61 18.79 -11.86
N VAL A 348 9.75 19.17 -12.81
CA VAL A 348 9.19 18.27 -13.83
C VAL A 348 10.28 17.65 -14.71
N ASP A 349 11.27 18.41 -15.14
CA ASP A 349 12.37 17.90 -15.98
C ASP A 349 13.22 16.86 -15.22
N GLY A 350 13.45 17.11 -13.94
CA GLY A 350 14.11 16.15 -13.05
C GLY A 350 13.29 14.88 -12.84
N ALA A 351 11.98 15.00 -12.65
CA ALA A 351 11.07 13.87 -12.51
C ALA A 351 11.06 13.00 -13.79
N LYS A 352 10.96 13.62 -14.97
CA LYS A 352 11.02 12.94 -16.26
C LYS A 352 12.34 12.21 -16.48
N ALA A 353 13.46 12.87 -16.17
CA ALA A 353 14.78 12.25 -16.24
C ALA A 353 14.89 11.03 -15.30
N PHE A 354 14.37 11.14 -14.08
CA PHE A 354 14.33 10.03 -13.14
C PHE A 354 13.47 8.87 -13.65
N PHE A 355 12.26 9.12 -14.18
CA PHE A 355 11.39 8.08 -14.71
C PHE A 355 12.03 7.35 -15.90
N ASN A 356 12.65 8.06 -16.84
CA ASN A 356 13.36 7.43 -17.95
C ASN A 356 14.53 6.56 -17.49
N TRP A 357 15.29 7.01 -16.50
CA TRP A 357 16.36 6.22 -15.89
C TRP A 357 15.80 5.03 -15.10
N CYS A 358 14.68 5.23 -14.38
CA CYS A 358 14.05 4.21 -13.55
C CYS A 358 13.51 3.02 -14.38
N ALA A 359 13.08 3.26 -15.63
CA ALA A 359 12.72 2.22 -16.59
C ALA A 359 13.94 1.52 -17.24
N GLY A 360 15.17 1.87 -16.85
CA GLY A 360 16.42 1.30 -17.35
C GLY A 360 16.93 0.13 -16.50
N ASP A 361 17.92 -0.56 -17.04
CA ASP A 361 18.46 -1.82 -16.47
C ASP A 361 18.95 -1.68 -15.03
N SER A 362 19.75 -0.65 -14.71
CA SER A 362 20.32 -0.45 -13.37
C SER A 362 19.25 -0.28 -12.28
N ALA A 363 18.21 0.51 -12.58
CA ALA A 363 17.12 0.73 -11.65
C ALA A 363 16.24 -0.51 -11.51
N GLN A 364 15.93 -1.16 -12.63
CA GLN A 364 15.14 -2.39 -12.63
C GLN A 364 15.84 -3.53 -11.87
N ASN A 365 17.17 -3.59 -11.90
CA ASN A 365 17.92 -4.53 -11.08
C ASN A 365 17.64 -4.33 -9.57
N ILE A 366 17.65 -3.09 -9.08
CA ILE A 366 17.36 -2.78 -7.67
C ILE A 366 15.88 -3.04 -7.35
N LEU A 367 14.97 -2.55 -8.20
CA LEU A 367 13.54 -2.66 -7.94
C LEU A 367 13.05 -4.12 -7.97
N VAL A 368 13.60 -4.96 -8.86
CA VAL A 368 13.16 -6.34 -9.02
C VAL A 368 13.93 -7.30 -8.11
N ASN A 369 15.26 -7.26 -8.12
CA ASN A 369 16.07 -8.22 -7.38
C ASN A 369 16.23 -7.86 -5.90
N ASP A 370 16.36 -6.57 -5.57
CA ASP A 370 16.60 -6.16 -4.19
C ASP A 370 15.32 -5.77 -3.45
N ALA A 371 14.38 -5.09 -4.15
CA ALA A 371 13.10 -4.69 -3.56
C ALA A 371 11.98 -5.72 -3.73
N GLY A 372 12.18 -6.77 -4.56
CA GLY A 372 11.19 -7.81 -4.80
C GLY A 372 9.94 -7.33 -5.54
N LEU A 373 10.02 -6.20 -6.25
CA LEU A 373 8.93 -5.70 -7.07
C LEU A 373 8.81 -6.48 -8.38
N VAL A 374 7.64 -6.45 -8.98
CA VAL A 374 7.42 -7.02 -10.31
C VAL A 374 7.43 -5.90 -11.33
N SER A 375 8.36 -5.95 -12.27
CA SER A 375 8.50 -4.91 -13.28
C SER A 375 7.26 -4.80 -14.17
N PRO A 376 6.80 -3.56 -14.45
CA PRO A 376 5.76 -3.30 -15.44
C PRO A 376 6.30 -3.15 -16.87
N PHE A 377 7.61 -3.28 -17.09
CA PHE A 377 8.27 -3.01 -18.38
C PHE A 377 8.57 -4.30 -19.14
N ASP A 378 8.19 -4.34 -20.42
CA ASP A 378 8.32 -5.50 -21.30
C ASP A 378 9.78 -5.88 -21.60
N ASP A 379 10.71 -4.93 -21.51
CA ASP A 379 12.14 -5.11 -21.77
C ASP A 379 12.96 -5.42 -20.51
N CYS A 380 12.33 -5.56 -19.34
CA CYS A 380 12.99 -5.95 -18.10
C CYS A 380 13.57 -7.36 -18.21
N GLN A 381 14.87 -7.48 -17.89
CA GLN A 381 15.59 -8.76 -18.01
C GLN A 381 15.61 -9.57 -16.71
N TYR A 382 15.02 -9.04 -15.63
CA TYR A 382 15.03 -9.64 -14.29
C TYR A 382 13.73 -10.36 -14.00
N GLU A 383 13.83 -11.55 -13.42
CA GLU A 383 12.69 -12.28 -12.87
C GLU A 383 12.53 -11.92 -11.38
N ALA A 384 11.33 -11.52 -11.00
CA ALA A 384 11.09 -11.08 -9.63
C ALA A 384 11.38 -12.20 -8.61
N VAL A 385 12.15 -11.85 -7.57
CA VAL A 385 12.49 -12.76 -6.47
C VAL A 385 11.37 -12.96 -5.46
N ASN A 386 10.31 -12.16 -5.58
CA ASN A 386 9.13 -12.20 -4.71
C ASN A 386 8.55 -13.61 -4.59
N PRO A 387 8.33 -14.16 -3.38
CA PRO A 387 7.83 -15.51 -3.19
C PRO A 387 6.48 -15.81 -3.84
N PHE A 388 5.62 -14.80 -4.04
CA PHE A 388 4.35 -14.96 -4.74
C PHE A 388 4.44 -14.91 -6.26
N TYR A 389 5.59 -14.47 -6.82
CA TYR A 389 5.74 -14.18 -8.25
C TYR A 389 5.37 -15.37 -9.13
N LYS A 390 5.86 -16.57 -8.81
CA LYS A 390 5.58 -17.77 -9.59
C LYS A 390 4.08 -18.06 -9.72
N SER A 391 3.34 -17.93 -8.62
CA SER A 391 1.88 -18.12 -8.61
C SER A 391 1.18 -17.00 -9.38
N MET A 392 1.51 -15.75 -9.11
CA MET A 392 0.98 -14.58 -9.81
C MET A 392 1.19 -14.68 -11.32
N ASN A 393 2.42 -14.95 -11.77
CA ASN A 393 2.76 -15.09 -13.19
C ASN A 393 2.00 -16.25 -13.87
N SER A 394 1.74 -17.35 -13.13
CA SER A 394 0.92 -18.45 -13.64
C SER A 394 -0.51 -18.01 -13.96
N TYR A 395 -1.14 -17.24 -13.08
CA TYR A 395 -2.48 -16.68 -13.32
C TYR A 395 -2.48 -15.70 -14.48
N ILE A 396 -1.54 -14.77 -14.53
CA ILE A 396 -1.42 -13.76 -15.61
C ILE A 396 -1.22 -14.44 -16.96
N THR A 397 -0.27 -15.36 -17.07
CA THR A 397 0.03 -16.08 -18.31
C THR A 397 -1.15 -16.92 -18.79
N ALA A 398 -1.93 -17.49 -17.87
CA ALA A 398 -3.15 -18.23 -18.21
C ALA A 398 -4.33 -17.30 -18.57
N GLY A 399 -4.20 -15.98 -18.44
CA GLY A 399 -5.29 -15.01 -18.60
C GLY A 399 -6.37 -15.15 -17.52
N ASN A 400 -6.01 -15.67 -16.37
CA ASN A 400 -6.89 -15.85 -15.20
C ASN A 400 -6.68 -14.73 -14.18
N TYR A 401 -6.80 -13.49 -14.63
CA TYR A 401 -6.70 -12.31 -13.78
C TYR A 401 -7.69 -11.23 -14.22
N SER A 402 -8.08 -10.39 -13.28
CA SER A 402 -8.80 -9.14 -13.47
C SER A 402 -7.85 -7.96 -13.21
N GLY A 403 -8.19 -6.80 -13.73
CA GLY A 403 -7.50 -5.55 -13.40
C GLY A 403 -7.84 -5.04 -12.00
N TRP A 404 -7.19 -3.97 -11.58
CA TRP A 404 -7.52 -3.27 -10.33
C TRP A 404 -8.70 -2.30 -10.54
N HIS A 405 -9.88 -2.81 -10.96
CA HIS A 405 -11.03 -1.94 -11.26
C HIS A 405 -11.52 -1.18 -10.02
N THR A 406 -11.25 -1.69 -8.82
CA THR A 406 -11.49 -0.96 -7.57
C THR A 406 -10.79 0.42 -7.52
N MET A 407 -9.71 0.59 -8.31
CA MET A 407 -9.01 1.87 -8.44
C MET A 407 -9.75 2.87 -9.36
N LEU A 408 -10.90 2.47 -9.89
CA LEU A 408 -11.80 3.33 -10.68
C LEU A 408 -13.04 3.77 -9.88
N LYS A 409 -13.20 3.30 -8.64
CA LYS A 409 -14.30 3.73 -7.75
C LYS A 409 -14.13 5.19 -7.32
N LYS A 410 -15.22 5.82 -6.87
CA LYS A 410 -15.17 7.15 -6.26
C LYS A 410 -14.19 7.16 -5.08
N ASP A 411 -13.21 8.08 -5.10
CA ASP A 411 -12.19 8.18 -4.05
C ASP A 411 -12.82 8.42 -2.67
N GLY A 412 -12.26 7.82 -1.64
CA GLY A 412 -12.75 7.91 -0.27
C GLY A 412 -13.84 6.89 0.10
N LEU A 413 -14.44 6.17 -0.87
CA LEU A 413 -15.47 5.16 -0.58
C LEU A 413 -14.96 4.08 0.40
N GLN A 414 -13.69 3.76 0.36
CA GLN A 414 -13.07 2.77 1.27
C GLN A 414 -13.19 3.13 2.74
N ASN A 415 -13.25 4.42 3.09
CA ASN A 415 -13.41 4.88 4.47
C ASN A 415 -14.79 4.57 5.05
N GLU A 416 -15.78 4.36 4.18
CA GLU A 416 -17.13 3.98 4.55
C GLU A 416 -17.30 2.45 4.53
N THR A 417 -16.87 1.79 3.46
CA THR A 417 -17.03 0.34 3.30
C THR A 417 -16.25 -0.45 4.35
N CYS A 418 -15.05 0.00 4.76
CA CYS A 418 -14.27 -0.68 5.80
C CYS A 418 -15.01 -0.78 7.15
N ASN A 419 -15.85 0.18 7.48
CA ASN A 419 -16.65 0.13 8.71
C ASN A 419 -17.71 -0.99 8.66
N VAL A 420 -18.24 -1.30 7.48
CA VAL A 420 -19.21 -2.40 7.30
C VAL A 420 -18.51 -3.75 7.52
N PHE A 421 -17.29 -3.93 7.00
CA PHE A 421 -16.49 -5.12 7.28
C PHE A 421 -16.18 -5.27 8.77
N ALA A 422 -15.80 -4.17 9.44
CA ALA A 422 -15.53 -4.18 10.88
C ALA A 422 -16.76 -4.52 11.71
N ASP A 423 -17.93 -3.99 11.37
CA ASP A 423 -19.19 -4.30 12.08
C ASP A 423 -19.62 -5.76 11.83
N TYR A 424 -19.38 -6.29 10.65
CA TYR A 424 -19.62 -7.70 10.35
C TYR A 424 -18.66 -8.61 11.13
N ALA A 425 -17.39 -8.31 11.16
CA ALA A 425 -16.37 -9.05 11.94
C ALA A 425 -16.66 -9.02 13.45
N LYS A 426 -17.23 -7.93 13.97
CA LYS A 426 -17.67 -7.79 15.38
C LYS A 426 -19.00 -8.49 15.69
N GLY A 427 -19.64 -9.15 14.69
CA GLY A 427 -20.92 -9.82 14.85
C GLY A 427 -22.10 -8.87 15.06
N LYS A 428 -21.98 -7.59 14.71
CA LYS A 428 -23.09 -6.64 14.75
C LYS A 428 -24.04 -6.79 13.56
N LEU A 429 -23.55 -7.36 12.47
CA LEU A 429 -24.26 -7.65 11.25
C LEU A 429 -24.21 -9.16 10.97
N ASP A 430 -25.28 -9.72 10.44
CA ASP A 430 -25.25 -10.97 9.71
C ASP A 430 -25.01 -10.72 8.21
N ALA A 431 -25.01 -11.75 7.37
CA ALA A 431 -24.74 -11.59 5.95
C ALA A 431 -25.79 -10.71 5.24
N ASP A 432 -27.07 -10.79 5.60
CA ASP A 432 -28.12 -9.94 5.04
C ASP A 432 -27.96 -8.49 5.52
N GLY A 433 -27.59 -8.29 6.77
CA GLY A 433 -27.23 -7.00 7.35
C GLY A 433 -26.01 -6.38 6.66
N PHE A 434 -24.99 -7.18 6.34
CA PHE A 434 -23.81 -6.73 5.57
C PHE A 434 -24.24 -6.22 4.18
N VAL A 435 -25.00 -7.01 3.41
CA VAL A 435 -25.49 -6.62 2.07
C VAL A 435 -26.28 -5.31 2.12
N SER A 436 -27.25 -5.24 3.01
CA SER A 436 -28.13 -4.07 3.10
C SER A 436 -27.39 -2.81 3.55
N THR A 437 -26.46 -2.93 4.50
CA THR A 437 -25.63 -1.82 4.97
C THR A 437 -24.64 -1.37 3.90
N MET A 438 -24.00 -2.33 3.20
CA MET A 438 -23.09 -2.03 2.10
C MET A 438 -23.81 -1.26 0.97
N ALA A 439 -24.98 -1.74 0.54
CA ALA A 439 -25.81 -1.05 -0.46
C ALA A 439 -26.17 0.38 -0.04
N GLN A 440 -26.56 0.56 1.22
CA GLN A 440 -26.94 1.87 1.76
C GLN A 440 -25.76 2.84 1.80
N VAL A 441 -24.63 2.39 2.32
CA VAL A 441 -23.39 3.20 2.47
C VAL A 441 -22.87 3.63 1.10
N ILE A 442 -22.79 2.70 0.14
CA ILE A 442 -22.31 2.96 -1.21
C ILE A 442 -23.24 3.95 -1.91
N SER A 443 -24.55 3.69 -1.93
CA SER A 443 -25.52 4.59 -2.57
C SER A 443 -25.50 5.99 -1.95
N ALA A 444 -25.40 6.10 -0.63
CA ALA A 444 -25.31 7.40 0.05
C ALA A 444 -24.01 8.15 -0.30
N TYR A 445 -22.90 7.44 -0.48
CA TYR A 445 -21.62 8.03 -0.87
C TYR A 445 -21.64 8.57 -2.30
N TYR A 446 -22.25 7.83 -3.23
CA TYR A 446 -22.38 8.27 -4.63
C TYR A 446 -23.41 9.38 -4.83
N ALA A 447 -24.34 9.56 -3.90
CA ALA A 447 -25.32 10.65 -3.93
C ALA A 447 -24.77 12.03 -3.49
N GLN A 448 -23.56 12.07 -2.92
CA GLN A 448 -22.84 13.30 -2.52
C GLN A 448 -22.17 13.95 -3.74
#